data_9b56fe5498b16f066d59e06493d0e8f0
#
_entry.id   9b56fe5498b16f066d59e06493d0e8f0
#
_cell.length_a   1.000
_cell.length_b   1.000
_cell.length_c   1.000
_cell.angle_alpha   90.00
_cell.angle_beta   90.00
_cell.angle_gamma   90.00
#
_symmetry.space_group_name_H-M   'P 1'
#
loop_
_entity.id
_entity.type
_entity.pdbx_description
1 polymer ?
#
loop_
_entity_poly.entity_id
_entity_poly.type
_entity_poly.pdbx_seq_one_letter_code
_entity_poly.pdbx_strand_id
1 'polypeptide(L)'
;VSVKKGDIVKYGIRVYNEGAMDGYASEISEDVPEGLEFIWSEKLEDELNKDTTLTKSEKDAILYNQLIWTPKTINKDTKKIEVITTNYLAKGEGVEKSGTGTNLIKAFDSEKQTLNYKEVYVYMKVISDNVGGSIIRNEAAITKDSDSDGNDVTDRDSTPEEWKKENDDKYYDDNKKWPSYKEDDEDYDNIILQSFDLALRKFIIAVSPDAEISENEYLKDKNGNYTRAPQVDTSKLNTTGTDGKIITTATYNHPKDPVEVNKDDIVVYMLRVYNEGDIDGYATEIKDHLPPTLEFVEGEFNDKYNWKVSKDGRTVTTDYLKESKIEKAKKDTNGKIVLSYVEVPIMCKLKDTAKVNEVITNIADITKFTDGDKNTIRDRDSEEDNVKLPEDNQLPSYKDEETGDYVPGQQDDDDFEKVIIKPFDLALRKFITKVNNTEVNTRIPQVKYDSENNKITYEHTKDPVDVVTNDIVTYTIRVFNEGMKDGYAAEISDDMPA
;
A
#
# COMPACT_ATOMS: atom_id res chain seq x y z
N VAL A 1 1.08 8.71 -20.89
CA VAL A 1 1.67 7.35 -20.96
C VAL A 1 2.16 6.96 -19.59
N SER A 2 1.89 5.69 -19.15
CA SER A 2 2.39 5.18 -17.86
C SER A 2 3.78 4.56 -18.02
N VAL A 3 4.71 4.92 -17.14
CA VAL A 3 6.12 4.51 -17.20
C VAL A 3 6.64 4.15 -15.80
N LYS A 4 7.72 3.37 -15.74
CA LYS A 4 8.45 3.06 -14.51
C LYS A 4 9.90 3.54 -14.60
N LYS A 5 10.58 3.65 -13.46
CA LYS A 5 12.03 3.94 -13.42
C LYS A 5 12.81 2.99 -14.31
N GLY A 6 13.71 3.54 -15.11
CA GLY A 6 14.53 2.81 -16.07
C GLY A 6 13.97 2.75 -17.48
N ASP A 7 12.67 3.02 -17.69
CA ASP A 7 12.09 3.07 -19.02
C ASP A 7 12.71 4.17 -19.89
N ILE A 8 12.79 3.93 -21.20
CA ILE A 8 13.19 4.93 -22.18
C ILE A 8 11.92 5.42 -22.90
N VAL A 9 11.61 6.70 -22.70
CA VAL A 9 10.48 7.37 -23.35
C VAL A 9 10.94 8.03 -24.64
N LYS A 10 10.19 7.83 -25.72
CA LYS A 10 10.39 8.52 -26.99
C LYS A 10 9.36 9.61 -27.14
N TYR A 11 9.78 10.87 -27.20
CA TYR A 11 8.93 11.99 -27.57
C TYR A 11 9.07 12.29 -29.05
N GLY A 12 7.98 12.61 -29.71
CA GLY A 12 7.96 13.07 -31.10
C GLY A 12 7.56 14.52 -31.14
N ILE A 13 8.44 15.38 -31.61
CA ILE A 13 8.17 16.80 -31.77
C ILE A 13 7.84 17.04 -33.24
N ARG A 14 6.63 17.53 -33.50
CA ARG A 14 6.13 17.78 -34.84
C ARG A 14 5.87 19.25 -35.04
N VAL A 15 6.61 19.85 -35.97
CA VAL A 15 6.49 21.24 -36.35
C VAL A 15 5.60 21.37 -37.59
N TYR A 16 4.55 22.13 -37.49
CA TYR A 16 3.63 22.44 -38.56
C TYR A 16 3.93 23.84 -39.13
N ASN A 17 3.60 24.07 -40.38
CA ASN A 17 3.64 25.41 -40.98
C ASN A 17 2.20 25.86 -41.32
N GLU A 18 1.67 26.77 -40.53
CA GLU A 18 0.34 27.36 -40.66
C GLU A 18 0.36 28.64 -41.51
N GLY A 19 1.57 29.10 -41.83
CA GLY A 19 1.78 30.31 -42.62
C GLY A 19 1.60 30.15 -44.11
N ALA A 20 1.68 31.28 -44.81
CA ALA A 20 1.57 31.37 -46.27
C ALA A 20 2.93 31.29 -47.01
N MET A 21 4.03 31.11 -46.29
CA MET A 21 5.38 30.99 -46.84
C MET A 21 6.04 29.68 -46.40
N ASP A 22 6.81 29.06 -47.29
CA ASP A 22 7.64 27.90 -46.95
C ASP A 22 8.73 28.30 -45.92
N GLY A 23 9.02 27.43 -44.94
CA GLY A 23 10.00 27.76 -43.90
C GLY A 23 10.63 26.55 -43.22
N TYR A 24 11.48 26.82 -42.26
CA TYR A 24 12.21 25.84 -41.49
C TYR A 24 12.09 26.16 -39.98
N ALA A 25 12.00 25.11 -39.15
CA ALA A 25 12.28 25.24 -37.72
C ALA A 25 13.81 25.17 -37.53
N SER A 26 14.43 26.34 -37.42
CA SER A 26 15.89 26.48 -37.46
C SER A 26 16.56 26.06 -36.15
N GLU A 27 15.87 26.18 -35.00
CA GLU A 27 16.29 25.61 -33.71
C GLU A 27 15.06 25.24 -32.90
N ILE A 28 15.09 24.07 -32.30
CA ILE A 28 14.09 23.60 -31.35
C ILE A 28 14.79 23.37 -30.02
N SER A 29 14.21 23.84 -28.92
CA SER A 29 14.62 23.52 -27.56
C SER A 29 13.66 22.49 -26.96
N GLU A 30 14.21 21.70 -26.07
CA GLU A 30 13.50 20.68 -25.31
C GLU A 30 13.98 20.73 -23.87
N ASP A 31 13.08 20.79 -22.89
CA ASP A 31 13.45 20.71 -21.49
C ASP A 31 13.76 19.28 -21.06
N VAL A 32 14.54 19.14 -20.01
CA VAL A 32 14.80 17.85 -19.34
C VAL A 32 14.28 17.97 -17.92
N PRO A 33 13.00 17.68 -17.70
CA PRO A 33 12.34 17.88 -16.41
C PRO A 33 12.91 16.99 -15.32
N GLU A 34 12.64 17.37 -14.07
CA GLU A 34 12.97 16.53 -12.92
C GLU A 34 12.27 15.17 -13.05
N GLY A 35 13.04 14.08 -12.92
CA GLY A 35 12.53 12.72 -13.10
C GLY A 35 12.85 12.11 -14.46
N LEU A 36 13.34 12.90 -15.41
CA LEU A 36 13.91 12.43 -16.67
C LEU A 36 15.41 12.72 -16.75
N GLU A 37 16.11 11.94 -17.55
CA GLU A 37 17.52 12.11 -17.86
C GLU A 37 17.73 12.04 -19.37
N PHE A 38 18.37 13.08 -19.91
CA PHE A 38 18.94 13.04 -21.26
C PHE A 38 20.36 12.44 -21.16
N ILE A 39 20.52 11.20 -21.62
CA ILE A 39 21.78 10.48 -21.54
C ILE A 39 22.73 11.02 -22.62
N TRP A 40 23.78 11.70 -22.18
CA TRP A 40 24.77 12.27 -23.06
C TRP A 40 26.16 12.20 -22.43
N SER A 41 27.17 11.79 -23.24
CA SER A 41 28.57 11.73 -22.82
C SER A 41 29.46 11.81 -24.06
N GLU A 42 30.68 12.41 -23.93
CA GLU A 42 31.67 12.40 -24.99
C GLU A 42 32.17 11.00 -25.38
N LYS A 43 31.91 10.00 -24.53
CA LYS A 43 32.31 8.60 -24.73
C LYS A 43 31.09 7.67 -24.71
N LEU A 44 29.93 8.20 -25.07
CA LEU A 44 28.63 7.52 -24.92
C LEU A 44 28.60 6.13 -25.57
N GLU A 45 29.16 5.98 -26.79
CA GLU A 45 29.17 4.68 -27.46
C GLU A 45 30.00 3.63 -26.69
N ASP A 46 31.14 4.01 -26.13
CA ASP A 46 32.00 3.13 -25.33
C ASP A 46 31.32 2.75 -24.02
N GLU A 47 30.59 3.68 -23.41
CA GLU A 47 29.84 3.47 -22.16
C GLU A 47 28.62 2.54 -22.37
N LEU A 48 27.85 2.79 -23.43
CA LEU A 48 26.71 1.96 -23.80
C LEU A 48 27.13 0.53 -24.18
N ASN A 49 28.28 0.36 -24.84
CA ASN A 49 28.75 -0.97 -25.19
C ASN A 49 29.12 -1.81 -23.94
N LYS A 50 29.49 -1.17 -22.84
CA LYS A 50 29.79 -1.82 -21.56
C LYS A 50 28.55 -2.06 -20.71
N ASP A 51 27.49 -1.30 -20.91
CA ASP A 51 26.24 -1.46 -20.18
C ASP A 51 25.53 -2.74 -20.64
N THR A 52 25.32 -3.67 -19.72
CA THR A 52 24.63 -4.95 -19.96
C THR A 52 23.13 -4.88 -19.59
N THR A 53 22.68 -3.79 -19.03
CA THR A 53 21.29 -3.61 -18.58
C THR A 53 20.37 -3.12 -19.71
N LEU A 54 20.93 -2.38 -20.67
CA LEU A 54 20.20 -1.84 -21.82
C LEU A 54 20.17 -2.82 -23.00
N THR A 55 19.01 -2.94 -23.64
CA THR A 55 18.84 -3.65 -24.89
C THR A 55 19.55 -2.93 -26.05
N LYS A 56 19.78 -3.64 -27.16
CA LYS A 56 20.34 -3.01 -28.36
C LYS A 56 19.49 -1.85 -28.85
N SER A 57 18.17 -1.98 -28.84
CA SER A 57 17.23 -0.94 -29.29
C SER A 57 17.32 0.33 -28.43
N GLU A 58 17.47 0.17 -27.11
CA GLU A 58 17.65 1.30 -26.19
C GLU A 58 18.98 2.00 -26.42
N LYS A 59 20.04 1.26 -26.63
CA LYS A 59 21.36 1.82 -26.98
C LYS A 59 21.34 2.61 -28.29
N ASP A 60 20.71 2.04 -29.32
CA ASP A 60 20.56 2.71 -30.61
C ASP A 60 19.73 4.01 -30.48
N ALA A 61 18.70 4.03 -29.61
CA ALA A 61 17.88 5.21 -29.33
C ALA A 61 18.67 6.31 -28.62
N ILE A 62 19.49 5.95 -27.62
CA ILE A 62 20.35 6.89 -26.91
C ILE A 62 21.45 7.47 -27.83
N LEU A 63 22.05 6.65 -28.69
CA LEU A 63 23.03 7.11 -29.67
C LEU A 63 22.40 8.05 -30.70
N TYR A 64 21.16 7.84 -31.09
CA TYR A 64 20.42 8.75 -31.96
C TYR A 64 20.37 10.18 -31.38
N ASN A 65 20.10 10.31 -30.08
CA ASN A 65 20.06 11.61 -29.40
C ASN A 65 21.36 12.39 -29.58
N GLN A 66 22.51 11.73 -29.41
CA GLN A 66 23.82 12.39 -29.50
C GLN A 66 24.11 12.95 -30.89
N LEU A 67 23.54 12.39 -31.94
CA LEU A 67 23.68 12.84 -33.31
C LEU A 67 22.83 14.07 -33.64
N ILE A 68 21.75 14.28 -32.89
CA ILE A 68 20.71 15.25 -33.22
C ILE A 68 20.60 16.37 -32.21
N TRP A 69 20.78 16.05 -30.91
CA TRP A 69 20.60 16.97 -29.81
C TRP A 69 21.90 17.39 -29.17
N THR A 70 21.96 18.64 -28.72
CA THR A 70 23.14 19.20 -28.02
C THR A 70 22.68 19.79 -26.68
N PRO A 71 23.38 19.46 -25.55
CA PRO A 71 23.10 20.12 -24.28
C PRO A 71 23.33 21.62 -24.37
N LYS A 72 22.34 22.42 -23.98
CA LYS A 72 22.38 23.89 -23.96
C LYS A 72 22.56 24.43 -22.55
N THR A 73 21.76 23.93 -21.61
CA THR A 73 21.81 24.32 -20.20
C THR A 73 22.17 23.13 -19.35
N ILE A 74 23.22 23.32 -18.52
CA ILE A 74 23.70 22.31 -17.58
C ILE A 74 23.72 22.95 -16.20
N ASN A 75 23.04 22.34 -15.25
CA ASN A 75 23.04 22.78 -13.85
C ASN A 75 24.47 22.71 -13.28
N LYS A 76 24.95 23.83 -12.76
CA LYS A 76 26.36 23.95 -12.30
C LYS A 76 26.63 23.10 -11.05
N ASP A 77 25.64 22.90 -10.21
CA ASP A 77 25.77 22.20 -8.94
C ASP A 77 25.57 20.69 -9.11
N THR A 78 24.49 20.30 -9.78
CA THR A 78 24.09 18.88 -9.96
C THR A 78 24.71 18.23 -11.19
N LYS A 79 25.25 19.02 -12.13
CA LYS A 79 25.73 18.59 -13.45
C LYS A 79 24.64 17.96 -14.34
N LYS A 80 23.38 18.08 -13.98
CA LYS A 80 22.25 17.61 -14.79
C LYS A 80 22.07 18.53 -16.00
N ILE A 81 21.75 17.95 -17.15
CA ILE A 81 21.32 18.65 -18.34
C ILE A 81 19.86 19.07 -18.10
N GLU A 82 19.57 20.35 -18.25
CA GLU A 82 18.24 20.92 -18.02
C GLU A 82 17.53 21.32 -19.32
N VAL A 83 18.30 21.72 -20.34
CA VAL A 83 17.79 22.06 -21.67
C VAL A 83 18.72 21.51 -22.73
N ILE A 84 18.13 20.95 -23.77
CA ILE A 84 18.81 20.51 -25.00
C ILE A 84 18.26 21.23 -26.21
N THR A 85 19.05 21.37 -27.26
CA THR A 85 18.61 21.98 -28.52
C THR A 85 18.97 21.15 -29.72
N THR A 86 18.24 21.31 -30.80
CA THR A 86 18.57 20.72 -32.09
C THR A 86 18.34 21.71 -33.23
N ASN A 87 19.22 21.67 -34.23
CA ASN A 87 19.03 22.32 -35.51
C ASN A 87 18.74 21.32 -36.64
N TYR A 88 18.31 20.11 -36.28
CA TYR A 88 18.11 19.01 -37.25
C TYR A 88 17.15 19.39 -38.37
N LEU A 89 16.14 20.22 -38.12
CA LEU A 89 15.15 20.69 -39.07
C LEU A 89 15.52 22.01 -39.75
N ALA A 90 16.70 22.55 -39.50
CA ALA A 90 17.22 23.75 -40.18
C ALA A 90 17.58 23.47 -41.64
N LYS A 91 17.68 24.54 -42.41
CA LYS A 91 18.16 24.50 -43.78
C LYS A 91 19.60 23.97 -43.87
N GLY A 92 19.81 22.98 -44.71
CA GLY A 92 21.14 22.36 -44.88
C GLY A 92 21.57 21.38 -43.80
N GLU A 93 20.73 21.11 -42.81
CA GLU A 93 21.01 20.16 -41.74
C GLU A 93 20.20 18.89 -41.87
N GLY A 94 20.32 17.95 -40.96
CA GLY A 94 19.53 16.70 -40.86
C GLY A 94 19.46 15.93 -42.16
N VAL A 95 18.24 15.69 -42.69
CA VAL A 95 18.00 14.94 -43.94
C VAL A 95 18.52 15.67 -45.19
N GLU A 96 18.60 17.00 -45.14
CA GLU A 96 19.20 17.76 -46.24
C GLU A 96 20.71 17.59 -46.31
N LYS A 97 21.39 17.63 -45.16
CA LYS A 97 22.83 17.39 -45.03
C LYS A 97 23.23 15.98 -45.48
N SER A 98 22.39 15.01 -45.18
CA SER A 98 22.58 13.63 -45.60
C SER A 98 22.18 13.35 -47.05
N GLY A 99 21.52 14.28 -47.68
CA GLY A 99 20.98 14.12 -49.04
C GLY A 99 19.81 13.14 -49.17
N THR A 100 19.14 12.84 -48.05
CA THR A 100 18.05 11.84 -48.00
C THR A 100 16.66 12.47 -48.08
N GLY A 101 16.56 13.81 -48.02
CA GLY A 101 15.24 14.49 -48.05
C GLY A 101 15.36 16.00 -47.96
N THR A 102 14.29 16.67 -47.57
CA THR A 102 14.24 18.11 -47.31
C THR A 102 13.61 18.38 -45.94
N ASN A 103 14.18 19.35 -45.22
CA ASN A 103 13.62 19.87 -43.97
C ASN A 103 12.59 20.98 -44.19
N LEU A 104 12.50 21.52 -45.44
CA LEU A 104 11.58 22.58 -45.77
C LEU A 104 10.14 22.15 -45.45
N ILE A 105 9.45 22.96 -44.66
CA ILE A 105 8.04 22.79 -44.31
C ILE A 105 7.24 23.69 -45.24
N LYS A 106 6.48 23.07 -46.14
CA LYS A 106 5.68 23.81 -47.11
C LYS A 106 4.59 24.62 -46.40
N ALA A 107 4.31 25.79 -46.92
CA ALA A 107 3.22 26.63 -46.51
C ALA A 107 1.88 25.87 -46.47
N PHE A 108 0.94 26.37 -45.71
CA PHE A 108 -0.42 25.83 -45.67
C PHE A 108 -1.09 25.91 -47.05
N ASP A 109 -1.55 24.79 -47.55
CA ASP A 109 -2.30 24.73 -48.82
C ASP A 109 -3.79 24.96 -48.55
N SER A 110 -4.26 26.18 -48.72
CA SER A 110 -5.65 26.58 -48.43
C SER A 110 -6.66 25.94 -49.41
N GLU A 111 -6.23 25.54 -50.61
CA GLU A 111 -7.12 24.89 -51.61
C GLU A 111 -7.39 23.43 -51.22
N LYS A 112 -6.35 22.74 -50.76
CA LYS A 112 -6.43 21.34 -50.30
C LYS A 112 -6.65 21.21 -48.81
N GLN A 113 -6.61 22.30 -48.07
CA GLN A 113 -6.65 22.32 -46.58
C GLN A 113 -5.63 21.35 -45.98
N THR A 114 -4.40 21.37 -46.52
CA THR A 114 -3.31 20.49 -46.09
C THR A 114 -2.31 21.26 -45.28
N LEU A 115 -2.12 20.83 -44.04
CA LEU A 115 -1.09 21.31 -43.15
C LEU A 115 0.14 20.42 -43.24
N ASN A 116 1.27 21.01 -43.63
CA ASN A 116 2.52 20.31 -43.79
C ASN A 116 3.34 20.35 -42.51
N TYR A 117 4.10 19.30 -42.24
CA TYR A 117 4.94 19.19 -41.04
C TYR A 117 6.26 18.50 -41.29
N LYS A 118 7.18 18.70 -40.35
CA LYS A 118 8.40 17.89 -40.15
C LYS A 118 8.45 17.40 -38.71
N GLU A 119 9.24 16.35 -38.45
CA GLU A 119 9.24 15.67 -37.18
C GLU A 119 10.68 15.36 -36.75
N VAL A 120 10.98 15.55 -35.49
CA VAL A 120 12.21 15.13 -34.83
C VAL A 120 11.87 14.38 -33.50
N TYR A 121 12.73 13.50 -33.08
CA TYR A 121 12.50 12.68 -31.90
C TYR A 121 13.56 12.94 -30.84
N VAL A 122 13.17 12.78 -29.58
CA VAL A 122 14.10 12.72 -28.46
C VAL A 122 13.77 11.51 -27.57
N TYR A 123 14.79 10.92 -26.97
CA TYR A 123 14.65 9.80 -26.04
C TYR A 123 15.15 10.20 -24.66
N MET A 124 14.36 9.97 -23.64
CA MET A 124 14.72 10.28 -22.26
C MET A 124 14.53 9.07 -21.36
N LYS A 125 15.45 8.87 -20.42
CA LYS A 125 15.37 7.81 -19.43
C LYS A 125 14.61 8.29 -18.21
N VAL A 126 13.67 7.52 -17.73
CA VAL A 126 12.98 7.75 -16.46
C VAL A 126 13.93 7.42 -15.31
N ILE A 127 14.27 8.40 -14.50
CA ILE A 127 15.16 8.26 -13.32
C ILE A 127 14.44 8.52 -12.00
N SER A 128 13.19 8.98 -12.05
CA SER A 128 12.43 9.34 -10.85
C SER A 128 12.20 8.12 -9.96
N ASP A 129 12.52 8.29 -8.67
CA ASP A 129 12.12 7.41 -7.58
C ASP A 129 10.78 7.83 -6.97
N ASN A 130 10.10 8.80 -7.59
CA ASN A 130 8.88 9.37 -7.03
C ASN A 130 7.77 8.32 -6.96
N VAL A 131 7.01 8.47 -5.93
CA VAL A 131 5.82 7.71 -5.59
C VAL A 131 4.85 7.77 -6.76
N GLY A 132 4.28 6.65 -7.13
CA GLY A 132 3.41 6.51 -8.29
C GLY A 132 2.26 7.50 -8.35
N GLY A 133 1.77 7.73 -9.57
CA GLY A 133 0.76 8.73 -9.88
C GLY A 133 1.32 10.13 -10.12
N SER A 134 2.61 10.38 -9.89
CA SER A 134 3.25 11.64 -10.24
C SER A 134 3.29 11.83 -11.76
N ILE A 135 2.92 13.02 -12.20
CA ILE A 135 2.99 13.41 -13.60
C ILE A 135 4.32 14.12 -13.84
N ILE A 136 5.06 13.67 -14.84
CA ILE A 136 6.22 14.38 -15.37
C ILE A 136 5.81 14.98 -16.69
N ARG A 137 5.91 16.30 -16.77
CA ARG A 137 5.63 17.08 -17.95
C ARG A 137 6.92 17.42 -18.65
N ASN A 138 6.94 17.28 -19.95
CA ASN A 138 8.07 17.56 -20.82
C ASN A 138 7.62 18.52 -21.90
N GLU A 139 8.36 19.59 -22.15
CA GLU A 139 7.99 20.69 -23.03
C GLU A 139 9.05 20.94 -24.10
N ALA A 140 8.57 21.27 -25.30
CA ALA A 140 9.38 21.67 -26.43
C ALA A 140 8.93 23.02 -26.99
N ALA A 141 9.88 23.80 -27.52
CA ALA A 141 9.58 25.09 -28.15
C ALA A 141 10.42 25.30 -29.40
N ILE A 142 9.88 26.02 -30.38
CA ILE A 142 10.64 26.55 -31.51
C ILE A 142 11.35 27.82 -31.00
N THR A 143 12.68 27.80 -30.97
CA THR A 143 13.47 28.93 -30.52
C THR A 143 14.06 29.75 -31.65
N LYS A 144 14.04 29.20 -32.89
CA LYS A 144 14.35 29.95 -34.14
C LYS A 144 13.64 29.32 -35.31
N ASP A 145 13.11 30.16 -36.12
CA ASP A 145 12.54 29.84 -37.44
C ASP A 145 13.26 30.56 -38.57
N SER A 146 12.96 30.23 -39.82
CA SER A 146 13.48 30.92 -40.97
C SER A 146 12.63 30.67 -42.23
N ASP A 147 12.71 31.58 -43.20
CA ASP A 147 12.12 31.40 -44.52
C ASP A 147 12.83 30.32 -45.35
N SER A 148 12.35 30.07 -46.58
CA SER A 148 12.96 29.10 -47.48
C SER A 148 14.39 29.44 -47.89
N ASP A 149 14.82 30.70 -47.78
CA ASP A 149 16.17 31.16 -48.04
C ASP A 149 17.10 31.06 -46.81
N GLY A 150 16.54 30.76 -45.64
CA GLY A 150 17.23 30.63 -44.35
C GLY A 150 17.41 31.98 -43.65
N ASN A 151 16.62 32.99 -44.02
CA ASN A 151 16.62 34.27 -43.34
C ASN A 151 15.65 34.19 -42.16
N ASP A 152 16.02 34.85 -41.06
CA ASP A 152 15.19 35.02 -39.90
C ASP A 152 13.88 35.75 -40.27
N VAL A 153 12.75 35.25 -39.78
CA VAL A 153 11.43 35.81 -40.08
C VAL A 153 10.64 35.99 -38.77
N THR A 154 9.70 36.91 -38.80
CA THR A 154 8.78 37.09 -37.69
C THR A 154 7.60 36.13 -37.85
N ASP A 155 7.38 35.27 -36.90
CA ASP A 155 6.18 34.47 -36.81
C ASP A 155 4.94 35.36 -36.64
N ARG A 156 3.79 34.87 -37.08
CA ARG A 156 2.58 35.68 -37.12
C ARG A 156 1.98 35.96 -35.76
N ASP A 157 1.97 34.95 -34.88
CA ASP A 157 1.26 34.92 -33.62
C ASP A 157 2.07 34.32 -32.46
N SER A 158 3.34 33.98 -32.69
CA SER A 158 4.31 33.49 -31.70
C SER A 158 5.61 34.30 -31.68
N THR A 159 6.32 34.25 -30.59
CA THR A 159 7.66 34.81 -30.44
C THR A 159 8.60 33.69 -30.07
N PRO A 160 9.53 33.28 -30.98
CA PRO A 160 10.46 32.19 -30.68
C PRO A 160 11.26 32.45 -29.41
N GLU A 161 11.05 31.69 -28.39
CA GLU A 161 11.79 31.77 -27.11
C GLU A 161 12.02 30.40 -26.48
N GLU A 162 12.92 30.36 -25.51
CA GLU A 162 13.09 29.16 -24.70
C GLU A 162 11.99 29.07 -23.68
N TRP A 163 11.48 27.85 -23.48
CA TRP A 163 10.58 27.54 -22.37
C TRP A 163 11.19 27.96 -21.02
N LYS A 164 10.37 28.54 -20.12
CA LYS A 164 10.77 29.00 -18.80
C LYS A 164 9.88 28.35 -17.74
N LYS A 165 10.49 27.62 -16.81
CA LYS A 165 9.82 26.95 -15.70
C LYS A 165 8.93 27.86 -14.85
N GLU A 166 9.22 29.16 -14.79
CA GLU A 166 8.40 30.16 -14.09
C GLU A 166 7.01 30.39 -14.73
N ASN A 167 6.80 29.87 -15.91
CA ASN A 167 5.52 29.92 -16.61
C ASN A 167 4.65 28.67 -16.39
N ASP A 168 5.17 27.60 -15.78
CA ASP A 168 4.48 26.34 -15.55
C ASP A 168 3.07 26.49 -14.95
N ASP A 169 2.91 27.33 -13.93
CA ASP A 169 1.63 27.54 -13.24
C ASP A 169 0.57 28.26 -14.12
N LYS A 170 0.99 28.89 -15.21
CA LYS A 170 0.09 29.60 -16.13
C LYS A 170 -0.54 28.66 -17.18
N TYR A 171 0.01 27.49 -17.34
CA TYR A 171 -0.35 26.53 -18.40
C TYR A 171 -1.40 25.49 -17.96
N TYR A 172 -1.83 25.46 -16.71
CA TYR A 172 -2.90 24.60 -16.24
C TYR A 172 -4.26 25.30 -16.25
N ASP A 173 -5.12 24.88 -17.16
CA ASP A 173 -6.56 25.05 -17.01
C ASP A 173 -7.10 23.75 -16.35
N ASP A 174 -7.99 23.89 -15.36
CA ASP A 174 -8.65 22.80 -14.63
C ASP A 174 -9.42 21.83 -15.58
N ASN A 175 -9.65 22.21 -16.81
CA ASN A 175 -10.37 21.43 -17.81
C ASN A 175 -9.47 20.70 -18.80
N LYS A 176 -8.14 20.72 -18.63
CA LYS A 176 -7.16 20.12 -19.55
C LYS A 176 -7.28 20.63 -20.99
N LYS A 177 -7.74 21.83 -21.17
CA LYS A 177 -7.78 22.48 -22.48
C LYS A 177 -6.56 23.38 -22.64
N TRP A 178 -6.05 23.42 -23.86
CA TRP A 178 -4.99 24.33 -24.24
C TRP A 178 -5.43 25.80 -23.96
N PRO A 179 -4.69 26.56 -23.14
CA PRO A 179 -5.09 27.94 -22.85
C PRO A 179 -4.96 28.81 -24.09
N SER A 180 -5.93 29.68 -24.31
CA SER A 180 -6.02 30.58 -25.49
C SER A 180 -4.92 31.65 -25.55
N TYR A 181 -4.05 31.72 -24.54
CA TYR A 181 -2.94 32.65 -24.47
C TYR A 181 -1.55 31.98 -24.68
N LYS A 182 -1.51 30.66 -24.90
CA LYS A 182 -0.30 29.99 -25.31
C LYS A 182 -0.01 30.29 -26.77
N GLU A 183 1.26 30.56 -27.02
CA GLU A 183 1.78 30.63 -28.38
C GLU A 183 1.83 29.21 -28.96
N ASP A 184 1.68 29.06 -30.27
CA ASP A 184 1.59 27.74 -30.90
C ASP A 184 2.96 27.17 -31.33
N ASP A 185 4.02 27.88 -31.00
CA ASP A 185 5.42 27.43 -31.14
C ASP A 185 5.92 26.60 -29.95
N GLU A 186 5.09 26.43 -28.90
CA GLU A 186 5.37 25.59 -27.73
C GLU A 186 4.34 24.47 -27.57
N ASP A 187 4.79 23.30 -27.15
CA ASP A 187 3.89 22.19 -26.78
C ASP A 187 4.51 21.28 -25.72
N TYR A 188 3.66 20.51 -25.04
CA TYR A 188 4.08 19.57 -24.02
C TYR A 188 3.34 18.23 -24.10
N ASP A 189 3.96 17.19 -23.54
CA ASP A 189 3.28 15.94 -23.26
C ASP A 189 3.60 15.46 -21.84
N ASN A 190 2.73 14.60 -21.31
CA ASN A 190 2.79 14.10 -19.95
C ASN A 190 3.02 12.60 -19.91
N ILE A 191 3.91 12.19 -19.04
CA ILE A 191 4.00 10.80 -18.59
C ILE A 191 3.56 10.71 -17.13
N ILE A 192 3.04 9.56 -16.74
CA ILE A 192 2.65 9.26 -15.36
C ILE A 192 3.50 8.11 -14.83
N LEU A 193 4.10 8.31 -13.68
CA LEU A 193 4.87 7.25 -13.02
C LEU A 193 3.94 6.18 -12.49
N GLN A 194 4.24 4.92 -12.81
CA GLN A 194 3.56 3.78 -12.22
C GLN A 194 3.90 3.68 -10.72
N SER A 195 2.91 3.28 -9.94
CA SER A 195 3.08 3.03 -8.52
C SER A 195 3.41 1.57 -8.24
N PHE A 196 4.34 1.35 -7.34
CA PHE A 196 4.50 0.09 -6.63
C PHE A 196 3.92 0.27 -5.23
N ASP A 197 3.13 -0.70 -4.78
CA ASP A 197 2.38 -0.56 -3.53
C ASP A 197 1.92 -1.94 -3.05
N LEU A 198 2.42 -2.37 -1.89
CA LEU A 198 2.06 -3.62 -1.25
C LEU A 198 1.46 -3.37 0.13
N ALA A 199 0.23 -3.79 0.33
CA ALA A 199 -0.48 -3.68 1.58
C ALA A 199 -0.55 -5.04 2.30
N LEU A 200 -0.24 -5.07 3.61
CA LEU A 200 -0.34 -6.27 4.44
C LEU A 200 -1.61 -6.23 5.27
N ARG A 201 -2.31 -7.37 5.37
CA ARG A 201 -3.42 -7.55 6.32
C ARG A 201 -3.25 -8.84 7.09
N LYS A 202 -3.38 -8.73 8.41
CA LYS A 202 -3.21 -9.83 9.36
C LYS A 202 -4.55 -10.19 10.01
N PHE A 203 -4.88 -11.48 10.04
CA PHE A 203 -6.12 -11.94 10.67
C PHE A 203 -5.96 -13.35 11.23
N ILE A 204 -6.72 -13.68 12.29
CA ILE A 204 -6.70 -15.00 12.91
C ILE A 204 -7.56 -15.95 12.07
N ILE A 205 -7.02 -17.13 11.75
CA ILE A 205 -7.73 -18.17 11.00
C ILE A 205 -8.08 -19.39 11.82
N ALA A 206 -7.39 -19.64 12.94
CA ALA A 206 -7.71 -20.77 13.84
C ALA A 206 -7.26 -20.46 15.27
N VAL A 207 -7.98 -21.07 16.23
CA VAL A 207 -7.61 -21.18 17.64
C VAL A 207 -7.84 -22.63 18.06
N SER A 208 -6.83 -23.27 18.65
CA SER A 208 -6.85 -24.67 19.02
C SER A 208 -6.13 -24.92 20.36
N PRO A 209 -6.57 -25.87 21.19
CA PRO A 209 -5.79 -26.32 22.35
C PRO A 209 -4.52 -27.07 21.97
N ASP A 210 -4.41 -27.55 20.74
CA ASP A 210 -3.32 -28.40 20.22
C ASP A 210 -2.70 -27.82 18.95
N ALA A 211 -1.44 -28.20 18.67
CA ALA A 211 -0.75 -27.81 17.45
C ALA A 211 -1.27 -28.53 16.19
N GLU A 212 -2.01 -29.64 16.34
CA GLU A 212 -2.74 -30.30 15.27
C GLU A 212 -4.11 -29.65 15.12
N ILE A 213 -4.21 -28.69 14.18
CA ILE A 213 -5.44 -27.93 13.96
C ILE A 213 -6.48 -28.77 13.23
N SER A 214 -7.58 -29.07 13.89
CA SER A 214 -8.71 -29.75 13.26
C SER A 214 -9.55 -28.78 12.40
N GLU A 215 -10.30 -29.31 11.43
CA GLU A 215 -11.09 -28.48 10.51
C GLU A 215 -12.12 -27.59 11.26
N ASN A 216 -12.62 -28.04 12.40
CA ASN A 216 -13.59 -27.31 13.21
C ASN A 216 -13.00 -26.13 14.01
N GLU A 217 -11.67 -26.07 14.12
CA GLU A 217 -10.96 -25.00 14.85
C GLU A 217 -10.62 -23.81 13.96
N TYR A 218 -10.78 -23.98 12.63
CA TYR A 218 -10.67 -22.88 11.71
C TYR A 218 -11.90 -21.96 11.82
N LEU A 219 -11.65 -20.66 11.91
CA LEU A 219 -12.68 -19.63 11.98
C LEU A 219 -13.30 -19.37 10.61
N LYS A 220 -14.14 -20.31 10.14
CA LYS A 220 -14.78 -20.27 8.82
C LYS A 220 -16.30 -20.08 8.93
N ASP A 221 -16.85 -19.40 7.93
CA ASP A 221 -18.30 -19.33 7.72
C ASP A 221 -18.83 -20.63 7.05
N LYS A 222 -20.14 -20.71 6.89
CA LYS A 222 -20.81 -21.86 6.23
C LYS A 222 -20.39 -22.09 4.77
N ASN A 223 -19.75 -21.11 4.14
CA ASN A 223 -19.27 -21.19 2.76
C ASN A 223 -17.77 -21.54 2.69
N GLY A 224 -17.11 -21.71 3.85
CA GLY A 224 -15.69 -22.06 3.97
C GLY A 224 -14.76 -20.84 3.94
N ASN A 225 -15.27 -19.60 3.96
CA ASN A 225 -14.44 -18.39 4.00
C ASN A 225 -14.02 -18.10 5.45
N TYR A 226 -12.80 -17.63 5.65
CA TYR A 226 -12.36 -17.17 6.97
C TYR A 226 -13.17 -15.95 7.41
N THR A 227 -13.78 -16.02 8.59
CA THR A 227 -14.71 -15.01 9.09
C THR A 227 -14.05 -13.69 9.42
N ARG A 228 -12.72 -13.69 9.62
CA ARG A 228 -11.92 -12.50 9.92
C ARG A 228 -11.12 -11.99 8.71
N ALA A 229 -11.21 -12.66 7.56
CA ALA A 229 -10.52 -12.21 6.36
C ALA A 229 -11.04 -10.84 5.90
N PRO A 230 -10.14 -9.93 5.44
CA PRO A 230 -10.53 -8.61 4.97
C PRO A 230 -11.49 -8.65 3.79
N GLN A 231 -12.51 -7.80 3.85
CA GLN A 231 -13.35 -7.47 2.69
C GLN A 231 -12.85 -6.18 2.09
N VAL A 232 -12.34 -6.26 0.86
CA VAL A 232 -11.66 -5.15 0.18
C VAL A 232 -12.65 -4.28 -0.57
N ASP A 233 -12.64 -2.98 -0.27
CA ASP A 233 -13.33 -1.96 -1.04
C ASP A 233 -12.31 -1.06 -1.75
N THR A 234 -12.24 -1.19 -3.08
CA THR A 234 -11.36 -0.43 -3.95
C THR A 234 -12.04 0.77 -4.60
N SER A 235 -13.27 1.12 -4.19
CA SER A 235 -14.07 2.15 -4.87
C SER A 235 -13.43 3.54 -4.83
N LYS A 236 -12.60 3.81 -3.81
CA LYS A 236 -11.89 5.08 -3.64
C LYS A 236 -10.42 5.01 -4.08
N LEU A 237 -9.86 3.83 -4.26
CA LEU A 237 -8.45 3.66 -4.64
C LEU A 237 -8.15 4.39 -5.96
N ASN A 238 -7.08 5.18 -5.98
CA ASN A 238 -6.65 6.02 -7.09
C ASN A 238 -7.68 7.09 -7.50
N THR A 239 -8.52 7.54 -6.57
CA THR A 239 -9.41 8.69 -6.78
C THR A 239 -8.92 9.90 -5.98
N THR A 240 -9.35 11.10 -6.36
CA THR A 240 -9.02 12.32 -5.63
C THR A 240 -9.90 12.45 -4.38
N GLY A 241 -9.27 12.54 -3.22
CA GLY A 241 -9.93 12.80 -1.95
C GLY A 241 -10.46 14.23 -1.83
N THR A 242 -11.18 14.50 -0.75
CA THR A 242 -11.76 15.83 -0.46
C THR A 242 -10.70 16.90 -0.16
N ASP A 243 -9.49 16.50 0.16
CA ASP A 243 -8.30 17.34 0.38
C ASP A 243 -7.50 17.59 -0.91
N GLY A 244 -7.95 17.08 -2.04
CA GLY A 244 -7.30 17.19 -3.35
C GLY A 244 -6.15 16.19 -3.58
N LYS A 245 -5.86 15.31 -2.62
CA LYS A 245 -4.84 14.27 -2.76
C LYS A 245 -5.42 12.99 -3.37
N ILE A 246 -4.55 12.20 -4.01
CA ILE A 246 -4.92 10.87 -4.49
C ILE A 246 -5.00 9.94 -3.28
N ILE A 247 -6.08 9.16 -3.19
CA ILE A 247 -6.24 8.09 -2.21
C ILE A 247 -5.43 6.91 -2.71
N THR A 248 -4.42 6.53 -1.95
CA THR A 248 -3.44 5.51 -2.32
C THR A 248 -3.82 4.12 -1.82
N THR A 249 -4.52 4.02 -0.71
CA THR A 249 -4.85 2.75 -0.05
C THR A 249 -6.32 2.37 -0.23
N ALA A 250 -6.60 1.08 -0.46
CA ALA A 250 -7.95 0.52 -0.45
C ALA A 250 -8.49 0.44 0.99
N THR A 251 -9.82 0.34 1.14
CA THR A 251 -10.43 0.11 2.45
C THR A 251 -10.58 -1.38 2.72
N TYR A 252 -10.10 -1.83 3.90
CA TYR A 252 -10.15 -3.22 4.33
C TYR A 252 -11.07 -3.38 5.54
N ASN A 253 -12.26 -3.93 5.33
CA ASN A 253 -13.20 -4.18 6.42
C ASN A 253 -12.99 -5.59 6.96
N HIS A 254 -12.39 -5.71 8.14
CA HIS A 254 -12.27 -6.96 8.87
C HIS A 254 -12.31 -6.74 10.39
N PRO A 255 -12.80 -7.73 11.18
CA PRO A 255 -12.88 -7.58 12.62
C PRO A 255 -11.49 -7.40 13.25
N LYS A 256 -11.37 -6.42 14.17
CA LYS A 256 -10.19 -6.19 15.02
C LYS A 256 -10.50 -6.35 16.51
N ASP A 257 -11.73 -6.73 16.85
CA ASP A 257 -12.08 -7.13 18.20
C ASP A 257 -11.27 -8.38 18.61
N PRO A 258 -10.79 -8.44 19.87
CA PRO A 258 -9.96 -9.55 20.31
C PRO A 258 -10.68 -10.90 20.25
N VAL A 259 -10.00 -11.93 19.71
CA VAL A 259 -10.49 -13.32 19.72
C VAL A 259 -10.24 -13.93 21.10
N GLU A 260 -11.27 -14.63 21.62
CA GLU A 260 -11.17 -15.33 22.91
C GLU A 260 -10.26 -16.55 22.81
N VAL A 261 -9.34 -16.66 23.77
CA VAL A 261 -8.37 -17.76 23.86
C VAL A 261 -8.20 -18.21 25.30
N ASN A 262 -7.63 -19.39 25.49
CA ASN A 262 -7.16 -19.88 26.78
C ASN A 262 -5.62 -19.82 26.86
N LYS A 263 -5.09 -19.97 28.08
CA LYS A 263 -3.66 -20.20 28.24
C LYS A 263 -3.28 -21.49 27.50
N ASP A 264 -2.08 -21.49 26.96
CA ASP A 264 -1.51 -22.59 26.16
C ASP A 264 -2.21 -22.85 24.81
N ASP A 265 -3.28 -22.13 24.47
CA ASP A 265 -3.90 -22.25 23.16
C ASP A 265 -2.92 -21.86 22.05
N ILE A 266 -3.04 -22.55 20.93
CA ILE A 266 -2.41 -22.25 19.67
C ILE A 266 -3.29 -21.27 18.90
N VAL A 267 -2.68 -20.22 18.35
CA VAL A 267 -3.32 -19.26 17.47
C VAL A 267 -2.62 -19.28 16.12
N VAL A 268 -3.39 -19.46 15.05
CA VAL A 268 -2.85 -19.36 13.69
C VAL A 268 -3.30 -18.05 13.08
N TYR A 269 -2.34 -17.22 12.77
CA TYR A 269 -2.53 -15.98 12.03
C TYR A 269 -2.29 -16.21 10.54
N MET A 270 -3.04 -15.52 9.69
CA MET A 270 -2.79 -15.40 8.26
C MET A 270 -2.29 -14.00 7.97
N LEU A 271 -1.19 -13.90 7.25
CA LEU A 271 -0.68 -12.67 6.69
C LEU A 271 -0.97 -12.69 5.19
N ARG A 272 -1.76 -11.74 4.74
CA ARG A 272 -2.15 -11.61 3.34
C ARG A 272 -1.57 -10.31 2.80
N VAL A 273 -0.80 -10.41 1.72
CA VAL A 273 -0.20 -9.26 1.04
C VAL A 273 -0.96 -9.01 -0.24
N TYR A 274 -1.52 -7.83 -0.36
CA TYR A 274 -2.19 -7.31 -1.56
C TYR A 274 -1.23 -6.45 -2.37
N ASN A 275 -1.52 -6.29 -3.66
CA ASN A 275 -0.86 -5.32 -4.52
C ASN A 275 -1.89 -4.27 -4.96
N GLU A 276 -1.73 -3.04 -4.48
CA GLU A 276 -2.57 -1.88 -4.79
C GLU A 276 -1.99 -1.03 -5.94
N GLY A 277 -0.75 -1.32 -6.32
CA GLY A 277 0.00 -0.58 -7.32
C GLY A 277 -0.26 -0.99 -8.78
N ASP A 278 0.43 -0.30 -9.67
CA ASP A 278 0.39 -0.50 -11.13
C ASP A 278 1.52 -1.40 -11.63
N ILE A 279 2.36 -1.90 -10.75
CA ILE A 279 3.53 -2.74 -11.03
C ILE A 279 3.37 -4.06 -10.31
N ASP A 280 3.66 -5.18 -10.99
CA ASP A 280 3.75 -6.49 -10.33
C ASP A 280 4.88 -6.50 -9.30
N GLY A 281 4.77 -7.27 -8.23
CA GLY A 281 5.79 -7.32 -7.19
C GLY A 281 5.87 -8.60 -6.39
N TYR A 282 6.84 -8.63 -5.46
CA TYR A 282 7.08 -9.71 -4.52
C TYR A 282 7.32 -9.14 -3.13
N ALA A 283 6.65 -9.68 -2.12
CA ALA A 283 7.02 -9.51 -0.72
C ALA A 283 8.17 -10.49 -0.43
N THR A 284 9.40 -9.99 -0.38
CA THR A 284 10.58 -10.86 -0.29
C THR A 284 10.96 -11.22 1.14
N GLU A 285 10.52 -10.43 2.12
CA GLU A 285 10.63 -10.75 3.54
C GLU A 285 9.45 -10.15 4.32
N ILE A 286 8.84 -10.96 5.16
CA ILE A 286 7.82 -10.54 6.13
C ILE A 286 8.35 -10.81 7.52
N LYS A 287 8.07 -9.87 8.44
CA LYS A 287 8.45 -9.95 9.85
C LYS A 287 7.20 -9.95 10.72
N ASP A 288 7.21 -10.78 11.75
CA ASP A 288 6.17 -10.86 12.77
C ASP A 288 6.79 -10.53 14.14
N HIS A 289 6.18 -9.59 14.87
CA HIS A 289 6.68 -9.07 16.13
C HIS A 289 5.88 -9.66 17.30
N LEU A 290 6.37 -10.76 17.86
CA LEU A 290 5.68 -11.47 18.92
C LEU A 290 5.69 -10.66 20.24
N PRO A 291 4.53 -10.38 20.85
CA PRO A 291 4.46 -9.80 22.18
C PRO A 291 5.01 -10.79 23.23
N PRO A 292 5.35 -10.33 24.45
CA PRO A 292 6.00 -11.18 25.48
C PRO A 292 5.25 -12.45 25.82
N THR A 293 3.93 -12.44 25.68
CA THR A 293 3.00 -13.51 26.06
C THR A 293 2.64 -14.47 24.93
N LEU A 294 3.19 -14.24 23.72
CA LEU A 294 3.17 -15.20 22.62
C LEU A 294 4.55 -15.83 22.44
N GLU A 295 4.58 -17.05 21.93
CA GLU A 295 5.79 -17.74 21.53
C GLU A 295 5.62 -18.39 20.16
N PHE A 296 6.71 -18.47 19.41
CA PHE A 296 6.77 -19.16 18.14
C PHE A 296 6.67 -20.67 18.36
N VAL A 297 5.86 -21.36 17.57
CA VAL A 297 5.75 -22.81 17.58
C VAL A 297 6.74 -23.39 16.58
N GLU A 298 7.83 -24.01 17.07
CA GLU A 298 8.76 -24.76 16.22
C GLU A 298 8.09 -26.04 15.70
N GLY A 299 8.36 -26.41 14.45
CA GLY A 299 7.90 -27.66 13.87
C GLY A 299 7.37 -27.54 12.44
N GLU A 300 6.84 -28.67 11.93
CA GLU A 300 6.52 -28.89 10.51
C GLU A 300 5.61 -27.81 9.92
N PHE A 301 4.65 -27.28 10.71
CA PHE A 301 3.73 -26.25 10.21
C PHE A 301 4.49 -24.98 9.81
N ASN A 302 5.25 -24.38 10.73
CA ASN A 302 5.99 -23.13 10.49
C ASN A 302 7.20 -23.36 9.57
N ASP A 303 7.86 -24.52 9.65
CA ASP A 303 9.00 -24.87 8.78
C ASP A 303 8.59 -24.90 7.31
N LYS A 304 7.39 -25.38 7.00
CA LYS A 304 6.81 -25.37 5.65
C LYS A 304 6.77 -23.99 5.02
N TYR A 305 6.61 -22.95 5.83
CA TYR A 305 6.51 -21.56 5.41
C TYR A 305 7.81 -20.77 5.66
N ASN A 306 8.94 -21.47 5.85
CA ASN A 306 10.28 -20.89 6.02
C ASN A 306 10.39 -19.90 7.20
N TRP A 307 9.53 -19.98 8.21
CA TRP A 307 9.60 -19.11 9.37
C TRP A 307 10.85 -19.38 10.20
N LYS A 308 11.53 -18.32 10.62
CA LYS A 308 12.74 -18.34 11.45
C LYS A 308 12.59 -17.37 12.62
N VAL A 309 12.78 -17.89 13.82
CA VAL A 309 12.71 -17.09 15.05
C VAL A 309 14.09 -16.51 15.40
N SER A 310 14.09 -15.26 15.84
CA SER A 310 15.28 -14.58 16.39
C SER A 310 15.72 -15.20 17.71
N LYS A 311 16.96 -14.90 18.15
CA LYS A 311 17.51 -15.44 19.41
C LYS A 311 16.75 -15.03 20.68
N ASP A 312 16.13 -13.85 20.65
CA ASP A 312 15.31 -13.35 21.76
C ASP A 312 13.87 -13.88 21.74
N GLY A 313 13.49 -14.61 20.69
CA GLY A 313 12.15 -15.17 20.52
C GLY A 313 11.05 -14.14 20.26
N ARG A 314 11.41 -12.89 19.97
CA ARG A 314 10.45 -11.77 19.80
C ARG A 314 10.19 -11.38 18.34
N THR A 315 11.07 -11.76 17.46
CA THR A 315 10.97 -11.46 16.03
C THR A 315 11.03 -12.75 15.23
N VAL A 316 10.10 -12.91 14.31
CA VAL A 316 10.04 -14.06 13.41
C VAL A 316 9.98 -13.56 11.98
N THR A 317 10.80 -14.12 11.09
CA THR A 317 10.86 -13.70 9.69
C THR A 317 10.60 -14.84 8.74
N THR A 318 10.03 -14.56 7.58
CA THR A 318 9.91 -15.51 6.48
C THR A 318 10.22 -14.88 5.13
N ASP A 319 10.83 -15.66 4.24
CA ASP A 319 11.02 -15.35 2.83
C ASP A 319 10.17 -16.23 1.91
N TYR A 320 9.14 -16.88 2.44
CA TYR A 320 8.31 -17.86 1.72
C TYR A 320 7.66 -17.25 0.47
N LEU A 321 7.27 -15.99 0.51
CA LEU A 321 6.57 -15.31 -0.58
C LEU A 321 7.51 -14.72 -1.65
N LYS A 322 8.83 -14.81 -1.50
CA LYS A 322 9.81 -14.19 -2.41
C LYS A 322 9.75 -14.64 -3.88
N GLU A 323 9.15 -15.80 -4.14
CA GLU A 323 8.91 -16.32 -5.49
C GLU A 323 7.41 -16.29 -5.87
N SER A 324 6.56 -15.80 -4.98
CA SER A 324 5.11 -15.69 -5.19
C SER A 324 4.76 -14.32 -5.75
N LYS A 325 4.69 -14.21 -7.07
CA LYS A 325 4.37 -12.96 -7.76
C LYS A 325 2.99 -12.47 -7.40
N ILE A 326 2.89 -11.21 -6.97
CA ILE A 326 1.63 -10.50 -6.71
C ILE A 326 1.37 -9.60 -7.92
N GLU A 327 0.38 -9.97 -8.72
CA GLU A 327 0.05 -9.17 -9.91
C GLU A 327 -0.51 -7.80 -9.50
N LYS A 328 -0.16 -6.78 -10.28
CA LYS A 328 -0.65 -5.42 -10.10
C LYS A 328 -2.17 -5.34 -10.10
N ALA A 329 -2.72 -4.29 -9.48
CA ALA A 329 -4.14 -3.98 -9.52
C ALA A 329 -4.66 -3.93 -10.97
N LYS A 330 -5.81 -4.55 -11.21
CA LYS A 330 -6.44 -4.64 -12.54
C LYS A 330 -7.87 -4.14 -12.49
N LYS A 331 -8.35 -3.55 -13.56
CA LYS A 331 -9.79 -3.24 -13.70
C LYS A 331 -10.52 -4.45 -14.27
N ASP A 332 -11.64 -4.82 -13.65
CA ASP A 332 -12.56 -5.81 -14.18
C ASP A 332 -13.37 -5.26 -15.39
N THR A 333 -14.25 -6.07 -15.94
CA THR A 333 -15.09 -5.69 -17.07
C THR A 333 -16.05 -4.54 -16.79
N ASN A 334 -16.30 -4.21 -15.51
CA ASN A 334 -17.15 -3.12 -15.05
C ASN A 334 -16.34 -1.87 -14.69
N GLY A 335 -15.00 -1.93 -14.83
CA GLY A 335 -14.10 -0.85 -14.48
C GLY A 335 -13.73 -0.78 -12.98
N LYS A 336 -14.18 -1.73 -12.17
CA LYS A 336 -13.81 -1.84 -10.75
C LYS A 336 -12.39 -2.36 -10.62
N ILE A 337 -11.59 -1.74 -9.74
CA ILE A 337 -10.24 -2.23 -9.41
C ILE A 337 -10.37 -3.53 -8.60
N VAL A 338 -9.63 -4.54 -9.00
CA VAL A 338 -9.51 -5.84 -8.32
C VAL A 338 -8.04 -6.04 -7.96
N LEU A 339 -7.78 -6.35 -6.69
CA LEU A 339 -6.45 -6.59 -6.16
C LEU A 339 -6.11 -8.08 -6.22
N SER A 340 -4.86 -8.39 -6.56
CA SER A 340 -4.27 -9.70 -6.38
C SER A 340 -3.64 -9.80 -5.00
N TYR A 341 -3.53 -11.00 -4.44
CA TYR A 341 -2.88 -11.22 -3.15
C TYR A 341 -2.18 -12.57 -3.08
N VAL A 342 -1.28 -12.70 -2.11
CA VAL A 342 -0.63 -13.93 -1.66
C VAL A 342 -0.74 -14.05 -0.15
N GLU A 343 -0.56 -15.26 0.38
CA GLU A 343 -0.77 -15.53 1.81
C GLU A 343 0.35 -16.38 2.41
N VAL A 344 0.65 -16.14 3.67
CA VAL A 344 1.50 -16.99 4.49
C VAL A 344 0.96 -17.08 5.92
N PRO A 345 0.65 -18.27 6.45
CA PRO A 345 0.23 -18.43 7.83
C PRO A 345 1.42 -18.53 8.78
N ILE A 346 1.20 -18.14 10.03
CA ILE A 346 2.12 -18.36 11.15
C ILE A 346 1.37 -18.94 12.35
N MET A 347 1.97 -19.92 13.00
CA MET A 347 1.44 -20.57 14.20
C MET A 347 2.21 -20.08 15.43
N CYS A 348 1.46 -19.56 16.41
CA CYS A 348 1.99 -19.11 17.69
C CYS A 348 1.23 -19.76 18.84
N LYS A 349 1.86 -19.82 20.01
CA LYS A 349 1.28 -20.35 21.25
C LYS A 349 1.20 -19.28 22.31
N LEU A 350 0.08 -19.23 23.05
CA LEU A 350 -0.02 -18.41 24.26
C LEU A 350 0.79 -19.02 25.39
N LYS A 351 1.62 -18.20 26.04
CA LYS A 351 2.34 -18.60 27.25
C LYS A 351 1.42 -18.65 28.47
N ASP A 352 1.75 -19.50 29.40
CA ASP A 352 1.08 -19.59 30.71
C ASP A 352 1.19 -18.30 31.54
N THR A 353 2.18 -17.45 31.24
CA THR A 353 2.39 -16.13 31.86
C THR A 353 1.37 -15.08 31.48
N ALA A 354 0.60 -15.28 30.40
CA ALA A 354 -0.46 -14.39 29.97
C ALA A 354 -1.57 -14.30 31.06
N LYS A 355 -2.07 -13.09 31.28
CA LYS A 355 -3.02 -12.81 32.37
C LYS A 355 -4.46 -12.80 31.86
N VAL A 356 -5.37 -13.16 32.74
CA VAL A 356 -6.80 -13.01 32.50
C VAL A 356 -7.16 -11.54 32.25
N ASN A 357 -8.00 -11.27 31.28
CA ASN A 357 -8.34 -9.94 30.76
C ASN A 357 -7.21 -9.20 30.04
N GLU A 358 -6.08 -9.85 29.81
CA GLU A 358 -5.01 -9.27 29.01
C GLU A 358 -5.38 -9.34 27.52
N VAL A 359 -5.38 -8.19 26.85
CA VAL A 359 -5.44 -8.10 25.39
C VAL A 359 -4.02 -8.19 24.86
N ILE A 360 -3.78 -9.18 24.03
CA ILE A 360 -2.46 -9.49 23.45
C ILE A 360 -2.52 -9.14 21.97
N THR A 361 -1.70 -8.15 21.57
CA THR A 361 -1.63 -7.66 20.19
C THR A 361 -0.38 -8.20 19.53
N ASN A 362 -0.54 -8.78 18.34
CA ASN A 362 0.53 -9.29 17.52
C ASN A 362 0.58 -8.54 16.18
N ILE A 363 1.73 -7.90 15.88
CA ILE A 363 1.95 -7.00 14.74
C ILE A 363 2.86 -7.70 13.73
N ALA A 364 2.65 -7.44 12.44
CA ALA A 364 3.53 -7.90 11.36
C ALA A 364 3.68 -6.83 10.29
N ASP A 365 4.79 -6.83 9.57
CA ASP A 365 5.13 -5.88 8.52
C ASP A 365 5.86 -6.55 7.34
N ILE A 366 5.82 -5.89 6.18
CA ILE A 366 6.64 -6.24 5.03
C ILE A 366 7.97 -5.50 5.18
N THR A 367 9.06 -6.24 5.37
CA THR A 367 10.39 -5.64 5.58
C THR A 367 11.24 -5.57 4.33
N LYS A 368 10.88 -6.32 3.28
CA LYS A 368 11.56 -6.25 1.97
C LYS A 368 10.62 -6.62 0.85
N PHE A 369 10.73 -5.90 -0.23
CA PHE A 369 9.97 -6.14 -1.45
C PHE A 369 10.80 -5.85 -2.71
N THR A 370 10.34 -6.31 -3.87
CA THR A 370 10.92 -6.01 -5.19
C THR A 370 9.81 -5.89 -6.22
N ASP A 371 10.10 -5.23 -7.34
CA ASP A 371 9.22 -5.21 -8.49
C ASP A 371 9.11 -6.60 -9.16
N GLY A 372 8.27 -6.71 -10.19
CA GLY A 372 8.06 -7.95 -10.95
C GLY A 372 9.30 -8.46 -11.68
N ASP A 373 10.30 -7.63 -11.89
CA ASP A 373 11.59 -7.95 -12.51
C ASP A 373 12.68 -8.21 -11.44
N LYS A 374 12.30 -8.23 -10.16
CA LYS A 374 13.17 -8.40 -8.97
C LYS A 374 14.18 -7.27 -8.75
N ASN A 375 13.87 -6.07 -9.23
CA ASN A 375 14.65 -4.88 -8.93
C ASN A 375 14.20 -4.24 -7.63
N THR A 376 15.11 -3.53 -6.95
CA THR A 376 14.77 -2.66 -5.83
C THR A 376 13.85 -1.54 -6.32
N ILE A 377 12.74 -1.35 -5.64
CA ILE A 377 11.75 -0.33 -5.94
C ILE A 377 11.30 0.31 -4.63
N ARG A 378 10.80 1.53 -4.69
CA ARG A 378 10.19 2.19 -3.54
C ARG A 378 8.69 1.95 -3.56
N ASP A 379 8.13 1.65 -2.40
CA ASP A 379 6.69 1.62 -2.19
C ASP A 379 6.11 3.04 -2.20
N ARG A 380 4.84 3.17 -2.57
CA ARG A 380 4.18 4.47 -2.80
C ARG A 380 3.99 5.27 -1.53
N ASP A 381 3.59 4.62 -0.47
CA ASP A 381 3.22 5.25 0.80
C ASP A 381 3.75 4.51 2.04
N SER A 382 4.54 3.44 1.85
CA SER A 382 5.21 2.70 2.91
C SER A 382 6.74 2.75 2.81
N GLU A 383 7.41 2.58 3.95
CA GLU A 383 8.87 2.49 4.06
C GLU A 383 9.26 1.14 4.66
N GLU A 384 10.21 0.44 4.03
CA GLU A 384 10.72 -0.85 4.49
C GLU A 384 11.19 -0.82 5.95
N ASP A 385 10.78 -1.83 6.75
CA ASP A 385 11.27 -2.07 8.13
C ASP A 385 11.17 -0.84 9.07
N ASN A 386 10.10 -0.06 8.94
CA ASN A 386 9.92 1.18 9.70
C ASN A 386 9.01 1.05 10.93
N VAL A 387 8.42 -0.12 11.17
CA VAL A 387 7.48 -0.34 12.27
C VAL A 387 8.13 0.00 13.61
N LYS A 388 7.56 0.98 14.30
CA LYS A 388 7.94 1.37 15.65
C LYS A 388 7.02 0.67 16.63
N LEU A 389 7.48 -0.44 17.17
CA LEU A 389 6.72 -1.15 18.21
C LEU A 389 6.49 -0.23 19.41
N PRO A 390 5.24 -0.09 19.88
CA PRO A 390 4.98 0.56 21.14
C PRO A 390 5.56 -0.28 22.29
N GLU A 391 5.72 0.33 23.47
CA GLU A 391 6.09 -0.43 24.67
C GLU A 391 5.04 -1.52 24.95
N ASP A 392 5.46 -2.64 25.56
CA ASP A 392 4.59 -3.80 25.80
C ASP A 392 3.29 -3.44 26.54
N ASN A 393 3.31 -2.44 27.42
CA ASN A 393 2.13 -1.95 28.13
C ASN A 393 1.17 -1.10 27.28
N GLN A 394 1.59 -0.66 26.11
CA GLN A 394 0.80 0.12 25.15
C GLN A 394 0.22 -0.75 24.02
N LEU A 395 0.78 -1.95 23.79
CA LEU A 395 0.31 -2.89 22.78
C LEU A 395 -1.21 -3.16 22.83
N PRO A 396 -1.85 -3.29 24.02
CA PRO A 396 -3.31 -3.50 24.08
C PRO A 396 -4.15 -2.38 23.47
N SER A 397 -3.62 -1.15 23.44
CA SER A 397 -4.29 0.02 22.89
C SER A 397 -3.92 0.30 21.43
N TYR A 398 -3.07 -0.53 20.82
CA TYR A 398 -2.72 -0.41 19.40
C TYR A 398 -3.98 -0.45 18.53
N LYS A 399 -4.12 0.49 17.62
CA LYS A 399 -5.33 0.67 16.84
C LYS A 399 -5.01 0.73 15.34
N ASP A 400 -6.01 0.49 14.55
CA ASP A 400 -5.97 0.50 13.10
C ASP A 400 -6.07 1.92 12.55
N GLU A 401 -5.41 2.22 11.44
CA GLU A 401 -5.54 3.48 10.69
C GLU A 401 -6.97 3.74 10.22
N GLU A 402 -7.71 2.71 9.85
CA GLU A 402 -9.08 2.81 9.35
C GLU A 402 -10.05 3.38 10.38
N THR A 403 -9.75 3.25 11.69
CA THR A 403 -10.57 3.81 12.76
C THR A 403 -10.23 5.25 13.12
N GLY A 404 -9.21 5.84 12.51
CA GLY A 404 -8.74 7.21 12.76
C GLY A 404 -7.90 7.38 14.02
N ASP A 405 -7.47 6.29 14.64
CA ASP A 405 -6.61 6.27 15.82
C ASP A 405 -5.18 5.85 15.41
N TYR A 406 -4.56 6.65 14.58
CA TYR A 406 -3.23 6.42 14.03
C TYR A 406 -2.15 6.26 15.10
N VAL A 407 -1.39 5.17 15.01
CA VAL A 407 -0.17 4.96 15.80
C VAL A 407 1.03 5.42 14.95
N PRO A 408 1.91 6.31 15.46
CA PRO A 408 3.04 6.78 14.68
C PRO A 408 3.90 5.64 14.14
N GLY A 409 4.07 5.58 12.81
CA GLY A 409 4.85 4.56 12.10
C GLY A 409 4.00 3.43 11.52
N GLN A 410 2.69 3.41 11.73
CA GLN A 410 1.79 2.50 11.04
C GLN A 410 1.57 2.96 9.59
N GLN A 411 1.75 2.04 8.67
CA GLN A 411 1.53 2.23 7.22
C GLN A 411 0.72 1.03 6.71
N ASP A 412 0.37 0.99 5.45
CA ASP A 412 -0.46 -0.11 4.94
C ASP A 412 0.31 -1.42 4.70
N ASP A 413 1.64 -1.39 4.78
CA ASP A 413 2.53 -2.56 4.77
C ASP A 413 2.66 -3.25 6.14
N ASP A 414 2.05 -2.70 7.21
CA ASP A 414 1.93 -3.33 8.52
C ASP A 414 0.47 -3.54 8.94
N ASP A 415 0.24 -4.55 9.77
CA ASP A 415 -1.07 -4.83 10.36
C ASP A 415 -0.95 -5.69 11.62
N PHE A 416 -2.02 -5.73 12.41
CA PHE A 416 -2.06 -6.44 13.68
C PHE A 416 -3.31 -7.28 13.86
N GLU A 417 -3.27 -8.19 14.85
CA GLU A 417 -4.43 -8.91 15.37
C GLU A 417 -4.38 -9.05 16.88
N LYS A 418 -5.54 -9.28 17.49
CA LYS A 418 -5.68 -9.32 18.95
C LYS A 418 -6.32 -10.60 19.43
N VAL A 419 -5.82 -11.10 20.56
CA VAL A 419 -6.48 -12.14 21.35
C VAL A 419 -6.68 -11.66 22.78
N ILE A 420 -7.64 -12.26 23.51
CA ILE A 420 -7.94 -11.93 24.89
C ILE A 420 -8.20 -13.20 25.70
N ILE A 421 -7.62 -13.29 26.90
CA ILE A 421 -7.94 -14.35 27.83
C ILE A 421 -9.10 -13.91 28.70
N LYS A 422 -10.29 -14.45 28.43
CA LYS A 422 -11.48 -14.17 29.24
C LYS A 422 -11.55 -15.07 30.47
N PRO A 423 -11.95 -14.51 31.63
CA PRO A 423 -12.11 -15.31 32.84
C PRO A 423 -13.32 -16.22 32.74
N PHE A 424 -13.15 -17.45 33.23
CA PHE A 424 -14.24 -18.33 33.59
C PHE A 424 -14.38 -18.31 35.11
N ASP A 425 -15.58 -17.99 35.64
CA ASP A 425 -15.80 -17.87 37.05
C ASP A 425 -17.26 -18.21 37.42
N LEU A 426 -17.42 -19.25 38.23
CA LEU A 426 -18.73 -19.63 38.77
C LEU A 426 -18.79 -19.43 40.30
N ALA A 427 -19.79 -18.74 40.75
CA ALA A 427 -20.09 -18.50 42.13
C ALA A 427 -21.31 -19.27 42.61
N LEU A 428 -21.20 -19.93 43.75
CA LEU A 428 -22.33 -20.67 44.36
C LEU A 428 -22.89 -19.93 45.55
N ARG A 429 -24.22 -19.88 45.67
CA ARG A 429 -24.92 -19.38 46.86
C ARG A 429 -25.98 -20.38 47.28
N LYS A 430 -25.88 -20.80 48.58
CA LYS A 430 -26.87 -21.72 49.22
C LYS A 430 -27.70 -20.96 50.24
N PHE A 431 -29.00 -21.12 50.19
CA PHE A 431 -29.94 -20.46 51.10
C PHE A 431 -31.17 -21.31 51.32
N ILE A 432 -31.85 -21.13 52.48
CA ILE A 432 -33.09 -21.80 52.82
C ILE A 432 -34.22 -21.09 52.09
N THR A 433 -35.09 -21.83 51.42
CA THR A 433 -36.27 -21.34 50.71
C THR A 433 -37.60 -21.75 51.34
N LYS A 434 -37.62 -22.86 52.11
CA LYS A 434 -38.79 -23.30 52.82
C LYS A 434 -38.44 -24.02 54.11
N VAL A 435 -39.33 -23.90 55.12
CA VAL A 435 -39.41 -24.78 56.26
C VAL A 435 -40.83 -25.36 56.26
N ASN A 436 -40.93 -26.68 56.13
CA ASN A 436 -42.17 -27.37 55.85
C ASN A 436 -42.89 -26.76 54.61
N ASN A 437 -44.09 -26.19 54.81
CA ASN A 437 -44.86 -25.55 53.75
C ASN A 437 -44.73 -24.01 53.76
N THR A 438 -43.93 -23.46 54.67
CA THR A 438 -43.75 -22.00 54.80
C THR A 438 -42.57 -21.53 54.00
N GLU A 439 -42.79 -20.58 53.08
CA GLU A 439 -41.74 -19.98 52.26
C GLU A 439 -40.90 -18.99 53.08
N VAL A 440 -39.60 -18.95 52.78
CA VAL A 440 -38.61 -18.09 53.41
C VAL A 440 -37.91 -17.24 52.32
N ASN A 441 -38.58 -16.18 51.90
CA ASN A 441 -38.12 -15.36 50.77
C ASN A 441 -37.03 -14.34 51.17
N THR A 442 -36.88 -14.03 52.43
CA THR A 442 -35.94 -13.04 52.94
C THR A 442 -34.47 -13.46 52.79
N ARG A 443 -34.21 -14.73 52.43
CA ARG A 443 -32.87 -15.30 52.33
C ARG A 443 -32.34 -15.41 50.90
N ILE A 444 -33.18 -15.01 49.90
CA ILE A 444 -32.78 -15.03 48.48
C ILE A 444 -31.64 -14.01 48.27
N PRO A 445 -30.50 -14.43 47.76
CA PRO A 445 -29.37 -13.51 47.49
C PRO A 445 -29.76 -12.37 46.58
N GLN A 446 -29.49 -11.13 47.02
CA GLN A 446 -29.58 -9.92 46.19
C GLN A 446 -28.20 -9.68 45.57
N VAL A 447 -28.12 -9.64 44.25
CA VAL A 447 -26.87 -9.42 43.53
C VAL A 447 -26.65 -7.94 43.32
N LYS A 448 -25.45 -7.45 43.70
CA LYS A 448 -25.02 -6.08 43.45
C LYS A 448 -23.73 -6.10 42.64
N TYR A 449 -23.68 -5.32 41.57
CA TYR A 449 -22.53 -5.11 40.75
C TYR A 449 -21.94 -3.72 41.01
N ASP A 450 -20.68 -3.68 41.42
CA ASP A 450 -19.88 -2.47 41.58
C ASP A 450 -19.04 -2.28 40.30
N SER A 451 -19.49 -1.38 39.44
CA SER A 451 -18.82 -1.10 38.16
C SER A 451 -17.47 -0.40 38.29
N GLU A 452 -17.23 0.32 39.41
CA GLU A 452 -15.96 1.03 39.61
C GLU A 452 -14.84 0.06 39.98
N ASN A 453 -15.17 -0.99 40.75
CA ASN A 453 -14.20 -1.99 41.22
C ASN A 453 -14.33 -3.33 40.45
N ASN A 454 -15.20 -3.42 39.47
CA ASN A 454 -15.52 -4.66 38.72
C ASN A 454 -15.78 -5.85 39.68
N LYS A 455 -16.65 -5.65 40.69
CA LYS A 455 -16.90 -6.59 41.77
C LYS A 455 -18.37 -6.92 41.92
N ILE A 456 -18.67 -8.23 41.97
CA ILE A 456 -19.99 -8.72 42.32
C ILE A 456 -20.07 -9.07 43.80
N THR A 457 -21.13 -8.65 44.47
CA THR A 457 -21.43 -8.97 45.85
C THR A 457 -22.82 -9.54 46.01
N TYR A 458 -23.00 -10.41 46.99
CA TYR A 458 -24.27 -11.09 47.27
C TYR A 458 -24.69 -10.79 48.69
N GLU A 459 -25.77 -10.06 48.83
CA GLU A 459 -26.34 -9.73 50.13
C GLU A 459 -27.51 -10.69 50.43
N HIS A 460 -27.33 -11.54 51.43
CA HIS A 460 -28.38 -12.37 51.99
C HIS A 460 -28.03 -12.74 53.42
N THR A 461 -29.07 -12.85 54.29
CA THR A 461 -28.88 -13.19 55.70
C THR A 461 -28.40 -14.62 55.85
N LYS A 462 -27.47 -14.82 56.81
CA LYS A 462 -27.00 -16.13 57.30
C LYS A 462 -27.42 -16.43 58.72
N ASP A 463 -28.28 -15.58 59.31
CA ASP A 463 -28.82 -15.84 60.63
C ASP A 463 -29.53 -17.21 60.69
N PRO A 464 -29.47 -17.94 61.81
CA PRO A 464 -30.15 -19.21 61.93
C PRO A 464 -31.66 -19.10 61.68
N VAL A 465 -32.27 -20.14 61.09
CA VAL A 465 -33.71 -20.29 60.99
C VAL A 465 -34.15 -21.24 62.09
N ASP A 466 -35.17 -20.81 62.87
CA ASP A 466 -35.71 -21.65 63.92
C ASP A 466 -36.44 -22.85 63.34
N VAL A 467 -36.07 -24.03 63.78
CA VAL A 467 -36.69 -25.29 63.37
C VAL A 467 -36.88 -26.21 64.57
N VAL A 468 -37.82 -27.12 64.51
CA VAL A 468 -37.99 -28.15 65.50
C VAL A 468 -37.73 -29.54 64.93
N THR A 469 -37.56 -30.53 65.79
CA THR A 469 -37.33 -31.92 65.37
C THR A 469 -38.46 -32.38 64.42
N ASN A 470 -38.09 -33.00 63.28
CA ASN A 470 -38.90 -33.44 62.16
C ASN A 470 -39.39 -32.35 61.17
N ASP A 471 -38.93 -31.11 61.32
CA ASP A 471 -39.16 -30.12 60.29
C ASP A 471 -38.38 -30.49 59.02
N ILE A 472 -39.00 -30.21 57.85
CA ILE A 472 -38.34 -30.38 56.54
C ILE A 472 -37.79 -29.02 56.10
N VAL A 473 -36.49 -28.92 55.98
CA VAL A 473 -35.83 -27.71 55.47
C VAL A 473 -35.45 -27.87 54.00
N THR A 474 -35.96 -26.97 53.16
CA THR A 474 -35.63 -26.94 51.74
C THR A 474 -34.54 -25.89 51.51
N TYR A 475 -33.41 -26.35 51.03
CA TYR A 475 -32.30 -25.48 50.54
C TYR A 475 -32.39 -25.30 49.06
N THR A 476 -32.08 -24.10 48.60
CA THR A 476 -31.84 -23.82 47.19
C THR A 476 -30.38 -23.51 46.98
N ILE A 477 -29.76 -24.15 45.99
CA ILE A 477 -28.39 -23.84 45.55
C ILE A 477 -28.57 -23.12 44.20
N ARG A 478 -27.99 -21.92 44.13
CA ARG A 478 -27.99 -21.12 42.91
C ARG A 478 -26.53 -20.92 42.46
N VAL A 479 -26.26 -21.24 41.18
CA VAL A 479 -24.95 -20.99 40.55
C VAL A 479 -25.12 -19.76 39.67
N PHE A 480 -24.20 -18.83 39.82
CA PHE A 480 -24.03 -17.63 39.02
C PHE A 480 -22.78 -17.73 38.19
N ASN A 481 -22.80 -17.19 36.99
CA ASN A 481 -21.60 -17.01 36.21
C ASN A 481 -21.11 -15.55 36.38
N GLU A 482 -19.98 -15.37 37.06
CA GLU A 482 -19.30 -14.08 37.28
C GLU A 482 -18.19 -13.85 36.22
N GLY A 483 -17.90 -14.88 35.40
CA GLY A 483 -16.93 -14.81 34.33
C GLY A 483 -17.49 -14.23 33.02
N MET A 484 -16.62 -14.09 32.04
CA MET A 484 -16.93 -13.60 30.71
C MET A 484 -17.11 -14.73 29.67
N LYS A 485 -17.00 -16.01 30.13
CA LYS A 485 -17.25 -17.21 29.30
C LYS A 485 -18.49 -17.95 29.79
N ASP A 486 -19.26 -18.44 28.85
CA ASP A 486 -20.37 -19.36 29.13
C ASP A 486 -19.83 -20.66 29.74
N GLY A 487 -20.59 -21.24 30.66
CA GLY A 487 -20.14 -22.47 31.33
C GLY A 487 -21.22 -23.24 32.04
N TYR A 488 -20.84 -24.43 32.48
CA TYR A 488 -21.71 -25.35 33.21
C TYR A 488 -21.09 -25.68 34.57
N ALA A 489 -21.90 -25.78 35.62
CA ALA A 489 -21.53 -26.42 36.86
C ALA A 489 -21.71 -27.94 36.69
N ALA A 490 -20.66 -28.64 36.33
CA ALA A 490 -20.73 -30.07 35.99
C ALA A 490 -21.08 -30.95 37.18
N GLU A 491 -20.70 -30.50 38.43
CA GLU A 491 -21.02 -31.23 39.65
C GLU A 491 -21.25 -30.24 40.79
N ILE A 492 -22.23 -30.51 41.62
CA ILE A 492 -22.51 -29.76 42.85
C ILE A 492 -22.55 -30.76 44.00
N SER A 493 -21.77 -30.56 45.04
CA SER A 493 -21.82 -31.32 46.28
C SER A 493 -22.43 -30.52 47.44
N ASP A 494 -23.11 -31.20 48.31
CA ASP A 494 -23.68 -30.62 49.54
C ASP A 494 -23.44 -31.55 50.74
N ASP A 495 -22.88 -31.03 51.82
CA ASP A 495 -22.63 -31.77 53.04
C ASP A 495 -23.90 -31.79 53.91
N MET A 496 -24.25 -32.96 54.38
CA MET A 496 -25.31 -33.10 55.37
C MET A 496 -24.68 -33.14 56.80
N PRO A 497 -25.03 -32.19 57.63
CA PRO A 497 -24.51 -32.19 59.02
C PRO A 497 -24.98 -33.46 59.74
N ALA A 498 -24.11 -33.98 60.62
CA ALA A 498 -24.37 -35.20 61.42
C ALA A 498 -25.50 -35.04 62.43
#